data_006f5c6c8ab06e788407b0ce298e1ad0
#
_entry.id   006f5c6c8ab06e788407b0ce298e1ad0
#
_cell.length_a   1.000
_cell.length_b   1.000
_cell.length_c   1.000
_cell.angle_alpha   90.00
_cell.angle_beta   90.00
_cell.angle_gamma   90.00
#
_symmetry.space_group_name_H-M   'P 1'
#
loop_
_entity.id
_entity.type
_entity.pdbx_description
1 polymer ?
#
loop_
_entity_poly.entity_id
_entity_poly.type
_entity_poly.pdbx_seq_one_letter_code
_entity_poly.pdbx_strand_id
1 'polypeptide(L)'
;GPAGTGVWTDLRGPTACEVLTSPEVATILARLGPDPLRPRADGEVAHRRIARSRTAVGALLMDQSVLAGVGNVYRAELLFRHGISPFRPGKGVDGAVWSGMWADLVTLMRSGVRMGRIVTTRPEDRARRRGAVQRDDAHYVYRRTGLPCRICGSEVRTELMVGRNLYWCPVCQAL
;
A
#
# COMPACT_ATOMS: atom_id res chain seq x y z
N GLY A 1 -5.75 -14.84 -33.71
CA GLY A 1 -4.63 -15.46 -33.02
C GLY A 1 -4.25 -16.77 -33.69
N PRO A 2 -3.01 -17.27 -33.57
CA PRO A 2 -2.62 -18.54 -34.18
C PRO A 2 -3.51 -19.64 -33.62
N ALA A 3 -4.13 -20.37 -34.51
CA ALA A 3 -4.89 -21.58 -34.17
C ALA A 3 -3.94 -22.58 -33.49
N GLY A 4 -4.14 -22.88 -32.22
CA GLY A 4 -3.45 -24.01 -31.63
C GLY A 4 -3.10 -24.00 -30.15
N THR A 5 -3.09 -22.88 -29.43
CA THR A 5 -2.64 -22.93 -28.02
C THR A 5 -3.76 -22.87 -26.98
N GLY A 6 -4.99 -22.53 -27.34
CA GLY A 6 -6.14 -22.50 -26.42
C GLY A 6 -5.98 -21.60 -25.18
N VAL A 7 -4.90 -20.82 -25.10
CA VAL A 7 -4.63 -19.89 -23.99
C VAL A 7 -5.04 -18.49 -24.42
N TRP A 8 -5.91 -17.89 -23.61
CA TRP A 8 -6.30 -16.49 -23.75
C TRP A 8 -6.16 -15.80 -22.39
N THR A 9 -5.93 -14.50 -22.42
CA THR A 9 -5.76 -13.69 -21.21
C THR A 9 -6.79 -12.57 -21.19
N ASP A 10 -7.52 -12.46 -20.10
CA ASP A 10 -8.45 -11.35 -19.84
C ASP A 10 -7.80 -10.36 -18.87
N LEU A 11 -7.58 -9.13 -19.29
CA LEU A 11 -6.99 -8.06 -18.50
C LEU A 11 -8.07 -7.09 -18.07
N ARG A 12 -8.34 -7.01 -16.76
CA ARG A 12 -9.36 -6.12 -16.19
C ARG A 12 -8.73 -5.04 -15.33
N GLY A 13 -9.21 -3.79 -15.51
CA GLY A 13 -8.88 -2.66 -14.65
C GLY A 13 -7.75 -1.72 -15.10
N PRO A 14 -6.94 -2.00 -16.13
CA PRO A 14 -5.96 -1.02 -16.59
C PRO A 14 -6.66 0.17 -17.25
N THR A 15 -6.11 1.36 -17.05
CA THR A 15 -6.54 2.58 -17.75
C THR A 15 -5.92 2.71 -19.15
N ALA A 16 -4.83 1.99 -19.40
CA ALA A 16 -4.17 1.87 -20.70
C ALA A 16 -3.72 0.43 -20.90
N CYS A 17 -3.86 -0.07 -22.14
CA CYS A 17 -3.36 -1.37 -22.57
C CYS A 17 -2.80 -1.19 -23.99
N GLU A 18 -1.49 -1.08 -24.10
CA GLU A 18 -0.78 -0.75 -25.33
C GLU A 18 0.38 -1.73 -25.54
N VAL A 19 0.71 -1.97 -26.81
CA VAL A 19 1.93 -2.69 -27.17
C VAL A 19 3.05 -1.64 -27.31
N LEU A 20 4.07 -1.78 -26.49
CA LEU A 20 5.15 -0.82 -26.38
C LEU A 20 6.48 -1.39 -26.87
N THR A 21 7.29 -0.55 -27.46
CA THR A 21 8.70 -0.84 -27.75
C THR A 21 9.56 -0.76 -26.48
N SER A 22 10.75 -1.36 -26.51
CA SER A 22 11.67 -1.30 -25.37
C SER A 22 12.04 0.12 -24.91
N PRO A 23 12.26 1.12 -25.77
CA PRO A 23 12.47 2.51 -25.36
C PRO A 23 11.25 3.14 -24.67
N GLU A 24 10.05 2.85 -25.13
CA GLU A 24 8.81 3.34 -24.50
C GLU A 24 8.61 2.74 -23.11
N VAL A 25 8.86 1.44 -22.95
CA VAL A 25 8.90 0.78 -21.64
C VAL A 25 9.91 1.45 -20.71
N ALA A 26 11.13 1.72 -21.17
CA ALA A 26 12.16 2.40 -20.39
C ALA A 26 11.69 3.81 -19.95
N THR A 27 11.02 4.54 -20.83
CA THR A 27 10.44 5.87 -20.52
C THR A 27 9.38 5.79 -19.42
N ILE A 28 8.53 4.76 -19.43
CA ILE A 28 7.53 4.54 -18.39
C ILE A 28 8.21 4.20 -17.06
N LEU A 29 9.16 3.29 -17.07
CA LEU A 29 9.90 2.87 -15.87
C LEU A 29 10.68 4.02 -15.24
N ALA A 30 11.26 4.93 -16.04
CA ALA A 30 11.98 6.09 -15.54
C ALA A 30 11.13 7.08 -14.74
N ARG A 31 9.81 7.07 -14.92
CA ARG A 31 8.88 7.93 -14.17
C ARG A 31 8.47 7.35 -12.83
N LEU A 32 8.69 6.06 -12.61
CA LEU A 32 8.29 5.40 -11.38
C LEU A 32 9.23 5.73 -10.21
N GLY A 33 8.65 5.77 -9.03
CA GLY A 33 9.42 5.81 -7.78
C GLY A 33 10.08 4.47 -7.45
N PRO A 34 10.82 4.40 -6.34
CA PRO A 34 11.40 3.14 -5.89
C PRO A 34 10.31 2.09 -5.63
N ASP A 35 10.57 0.87 -6.10
CA ASP A 35 9.69 -0.29 -5.87
C ASP A 35 10.24 -1.14 -4.73
N PRO A 36 9.53 -1.29 -3.60
CA PRO A 36 10.00 -2.05 -2.42
C PRO A 36 10.35 -3.51 -2.69
N LEU A 37 9.87 -4.08 -3.79
CA LEU A 37 10.20 -5.46 -4.18
C LEU A 37 11.52 -5.58 -4.93
N ARG A 38 12.08 -4.48 -5.42
CA ARG A 38 13.37 -4.49 -6.13
C ARG A 38 14.54 -4.61 -5.15
N PRO A 39 15.57 -5.43 -5.45
CA PRO A 39 16.65 -5.73 -4.50
C PRO A 39 17.48 -4.52 -4.04
N ARG A 40 17.53 -3.46 -4.84
CA ARG A 40 18.33 -2.25 -4.58
C ARG A 40 17.47 -1.00 -4.50
N ALA A 41 16.17 -1.15 -4.16
CA ALA A 41 15.29 -0.01 -4.00
C ALA A 41 15.74 0.83 -2.80
N ASP A 42 15.91 2.12 -3.04
CA ASP A 42 16.27 3.09 -2.01
C ASP A 42 15.02 3.85 -1.54
N GLY A 43 14.59 3.56 -0.32
CA GLY A 43 13.44 4.22 0.31
C GLY A 43 13.64 5.72 0.53
N GLU A 44 14.89 6.19 0.63
CA GLU A 44 15.20 7.61 0.81
C GLU A 44 14.83 8.44 -0.42
N VAL A 45 14.82 7.83 -1.61
CA VAL A 45 14.33 8.51 -2.83
C VAL A 45 12.85 8.88 -2.69
N ALA A 46 12.03 7.96 -2.16
CA ALA A 46 10.61 8.24 -1.88
C ALA A 46 10.47 9.26 -0.74
N HIS A 47 11.24 9.10 0.36
CA HIS A 47 11.18 10.01 1.49
C HIS A 47 11.48 11.46 1.09
N ARG A 48 12.51 11.72 0.31
CA ARG A 48 12.84 13.07 -0.17
C ARG A 48 11.68 13.74 -0.93
N ARG A 49 10.87 12.97 -1.66
CA ARG A 49 9.67 13.50 -2.34
C ARG A 49 8.54 13.75 -1.35
N ILE A 50 8.31 12.82 -0.43
CA ILE A 50 7.28 12.91 0.61
C ILE A 50 7.57 14.11 1.53
N ALA A 51 8.77 14.21 2.08
CA ALA A 51 9.16 15.23 3.05
C ALA A 51 9.12 16.69 2.51
N ARG A 52 9.11 16.86 1.20
CA ARG A 52 8.96 18.19 0.55
C ARG A 52 7.51 18.55 0.23
N SER A 53 6.57 17.62 0.42
CA SER A 53 5.19 17.78 -0.02
C SER A 53 4.26 18.24 1.10
N ARG A 54 3.35 19.14 0.77
CA ARG A 54 2.21 19.50 1.62
C ARG A 54 1.00 18.59 1.39
N THR A 55 1.05 17.75 0.37
CA THR A 55 0.00 16.77 0.07
C THR A 55 -0.09 15.75 1.18
N ALA A 56 -1.29 15.28 1.47
CA ALA A 56 -1.56 14.24 2.45
C ALA A 56 -0.76 12.96 2.15
N VAL A 57 -0.11 12.37 3.17
CA VAL A 57 0.74 11.18 2.98
C VAL A 57 -0.04 10.01 2.41
N GLY A 58 -1.32 9.87 2.74
CA GLY A 58 -2.20 8.86 2.16
C GLY A 58 -2.37 8.98 0.65
N ALA A 59 -2.33 10.19 0.10
CA ALA A 59 -2.34 10.43 -1.34
C ALA A 59 -0.97 10.15 -1.97
N LEU A 60 0.12 10.60 -1.31
CA LEU A 60 1.49 10.39 -1.79
C LEU A 60 1.87 8.91 -1.91
N LEU A 61 1.42 8.06 -0.99
CA LEU A 61 1.65 6.62 -1.06
C LEU A 61 0.94 5.93 -2.24
N MET A 62 -0.06 6.57 -2.85
CA MET A 62 -0.73 6.07 -4.06
C MET A 62 -0.12 6.57 -5.36
N ASP A 63 0.73 7.59 -5.29
CA ASP A 63 1.42 8.14 -6.45
C ASP A 63 2.60 7.23 -6.84
N GLN A 64 2.45 6.54 -7.96
CA GLN A 64 3.46 5.60 -8.45
C GLN A 64 4.79 6.28 -8.83
N SER A 65 4.79 7.60 -9.04
CA SER A 65 6.02 8.37 -9.23
C SER A 65 6.76 8.59 -7.91
N VAL A 66 6.07 8.60 -6.78
CA VAL A 66 6.66 8.68 -5.44
C VAL A 66 7.11 7.31 -4.95
N LEU A 67 6.24 6.31 -5.10
CA LEU A 67 6.44 4.97 -4.55
C LEU A 67 5.75 3.93 -5.43
N ALA A 68 6.52 3.19 -6.23
CA ALA A 68 5.97 2.21 -7.15
C ALA A 68 5.46 0.94 -6.42
N GLY A 69 4.42 0.31 -6.99
CA GLY A 69 3.89 -0.97 -6.52
C GLY A 69 2.97 -0.91 -5.30
N VAL A 70 2.87 0.23 -4.63
CA VAL A 70 1.97 0.40 -3.50
C VAL A 70 0.55 0.70 -3.98
N GLY A 71 -0.38 -0.10 -3.49
CA GLY A 71 -1.81 0.07 -3.76
C GLY A 71 -2.61 0.36 -2.49
N ASN A 72 -3.93 0.41 -2.67
CA ASN A 72 -4.86 0.85 -1.63
C ASN A 72 -4.79 0.05 -0.32
N VAL A 73 -4.50 -1.25 -0.41
CA VAL A 73 -4.36 -2.11 0.78
C VAL A 73 -3.14 -1.66 1.58
N TYR A 74 -1.97 -1.65 0.96
CA TYR A 74 -0.74 -1.28 1.64
C TYR A 74 -0.76 0.16 2.13
N ARG A 75 -1.36 1.11 1.39
CA ARG A 75 -1.57 2.48 1.86
C ARG A 75 -2.28 2.53 3.21
N ALA A 76 -3.45 1.90 3.30
CA ALA A 76 -4.27 1.94 4.51
C ALA A 76 -3.59 1.23 5.69
N GLU A 77 -3.08 0.04 5.43
CA GLU A 77 -2.51 -0.83 6.46
C GLU A 77 -1.15 -0.34 6.99
N LEU A 78 -0.28 0.17 6.11
CA LEU A 78 1.02 0.74 6.51
C LEU A 78 0.83 1.96 7.41
N LEU A 79 -0.04 2.89 7.01
CA LEU A 79 -0.35 4.07 7.82
C LEU A 79 -0.95 3.70 9.17
N PHE A 80 -1.83 2.71 9.21
CA PHE A 80 -2.40 2.21 10.46
C PHE A 80 -1.34 1.61 11.38
N ARG A 81 -0.48 0.73 10.86
CA ARG A 81 0.56 0.03 11.62
C ARG A 81 1.58 0.97 12.26
N HIS A 82 1.76 2.14 11.67
CA HIS A 82 2.67 3.18 12.16
C HIS A 82 1.95 4.33 12.87
N GLY A 83 0.64 4.25 13.10
CA GLY A 83 -0.14 5.26 13.79
C GLY A 83 -0.16 6.61 13.08
N ILE A 84 0.01 6.62 11.75
CA ILE A 84 0.10 7.83 10.96
C ILE A 84 -1.27 8.19 10.40
N SER A 85 -1.75 9.40 10.70
CA SER A 85 -2.95 9.94 10.05
C SER A 85 -2.73 10.01 8.53
N PRO A 86 -3.64 9.44 7.72
CA PRO A 86 -3.54 9.54 6.26
C PRO A 86 -3.62 10.96 5.73
N PHE A 87 -4.15 11.88 6.53
CA PHE A 87 -4.31 13.31 6.20
C PHE A 87 -3.09 14.15 6.57
N ARG A 88 -2.15 13.59 7.31
CA ARG A 88 -0.90 14.27 7.66
C ARG A 88 -0.16 14.71 6.41
N PRO A 89 0.27 15.97 6.28
CA PRO A 89 1.11 16.41 5.19
C PRO A 89 2.42 15.62 5.14
N GLY A 90 2.89 15.29 3.94
CA GLY A 90 4.12 14.52 3.76
C GLY A 90 5.32 15.12 4.48
N LYS A 91 5.44 16.46 4.51
CA LYS A 91 6.50 17.18 5.27
C LYS A 91 6.49 16.92 6.78
N GLY A 92 5.42 16.35 7.32
CA GLY A 92 5.31 15.93 8.71
C GLY A 92 5.74 14.48 8.97
N VAL A 93 6.24 13.78 7.96
CA VAL A 93 6.79 12.43 8.09
C VAL A 93 8.31 12.53 8.17
N ASP A 94 8.86 12.39 9.36
CA ASP A 94 10.31 12.45 9.56
C ASP A 94 11.03 11.19 9.07
N GLY A 95 12.38 11.28 8.94
CA GLY A 95 13.19 10.20 8.40
C GLY A 95 13.17 8.91 9.23
N ALA A 96 13.09 9.01 10.55
CA ALA A 96 13.09 7.84 11.43
C ALA A 96 11.76 7.07 11.29
N VAL A 97 10.65 7.79 11.28
CA VAL A 97 9.32 7.22 11.03
C VAL A 97 9.28 6.58 9.63
N TRP A 98 9.78 7.29 8.61
CA TRP A 98 9.82 6.74 7.25
C TRP A 98 10.67 5.48 7.13
N SER A 99 11.85 5.44 7.76
CA SER A 99 12.71 4.25 7.74
C SER A 99 11.99 3.02 8.30
N GLY A 100 11.25 3.18 9.40
CA GLY A 100 10.40 2.13 9.96
C GLY A 100 9.28 1.71 8.99
N MET A 101 8.59 2.67 8.39
CA MET A 101 7.54 2.42 7.40
C MET A 101 8.08 1.67 6.18
N TRP A 102 9.24 2.09 5.66
CA TRP A 102 9.86 1.44 4.51
C TRP A 102 10.23 -0.01 4.80
N ALA A 103 10.88 -0.29 5.92
CA ALA A 103 11.26 -1.65 6.31
C ALA A 103 10.04 -2.57 6.48
N ASP A 104 8.98 -2.06 7.10
CA ASP A 104 7.71 -2.78 7.27
C ASP A 104 7.03 -3.04 5.92
N LEU A 105 6.98 -2.04 5.05
CA LEU A 105 6.41 -2.15 3.70
C LEU A 105 7.12 -3.23 2.87
N VAL A 106 8.45 -3.22 2.84
CA VAL A 106 9.26 -4.26 2.16
C VAL A 106 8.91 -5.64 2.68
N THR A 107 8.83 -5.79 3.99
CA THR A 107 8.49 -7.06 4.64
C THR A 107 7.09 -7.54 4.27
N LEU A 108 6.10 -6.65 4.34
CA LEU A 108 4.71 -6.96 4.02
C LEU A 108 4.53 -7.31 2.54
N MET A 109 5.14 -6.56 1.64
CA MET A 109 5.02 -6.81 0.20
C MET A 109 5.70 -8.13 -0.19
N ARG A 110 6.90 -8.41 0.30
CA ARG A 110 7.57 -9.71 0.07
C ARG A 110 6.77 -10.88 0.63
N SER A 111 6.18 -10.70 1.80
CA SER A 111 5.29 -11.71 2.39
C SER A 111 4.04 -11.91 1.53
N GLY A 112 3.44 -10.82 1.03
CA GLY A 112 2.28 -10.88 0.14
C GLY A 112 2.55 -11.66 -1.14
N VAL A 113 3.69 -11.41 -1.79
CA VAL A 113 4.14 -12.16 -2.98
C VAL A 113 4.30 -13.64 -2.67
N ARG A 114 5.01 -13.98 -1.59
CA ARG A 114 5.24 -15.38 -1.19
C ARG A 114 3.96 -16.13 -0.86
N MET A 115 3.00 -15.47 -0.22
CA MET A 115 1.73 -16.08 0.21
C MET A 115 0.62 -16.02 -0.86
N GLY A 116 0.82 -15.31 -1.96
CA GLY A 116 -0.22 -15.05 -2.97
C GLY A 116 -1.40 -14.21 -2.44
N ARG A 117 -1.26 -13.58 -1.27
CA ARG A 117 -2.29 -12.72 -0.64
C ARG A 117 -1.67 -11.74 0.35
N ILE A 118 -2.35 -10.60 0.54
CA ILE A 118 -1.92 -9.57 1.48
C ILE A 118 -2.49 -9.87 2.86
N VAL A 119 -1.59 -10.00 3.85
CA VAL A 119 -1.91 -10.12 5.27
C VAL A 119 -1.03 -9.13 6.00
N THR A 120 -1.63 -8.21 6.74
CA THR A 120 -0.93 -7.12 7.43
C THR A 120 -1.05 -7.17 8.94
N THR A 121 -2.02 -7.93 9.45
CA THR A 121 -2.22 -8.11 10.89
C THR A 121 -1.09 -8.93 11.51
N ARG A 122 -0.67 -8.54 12.70
CA ARG A 122 0.23 -9.34 13.52
C ARG A 122 -0.53 -10.52 14.13
N PRO A 123 0.13 -11.66 14.39
CA PRO A 123 -0.55 -12.84 14.95
C PRO A 123 -1.30 -12.57 16.26
N GLU A 124 -0.73 -11.73 17.13
CA GLU A 124 -1.29 -11.34 18.42
C GLU A 124 -2.59 -10.55 18.32
N ASP A 125 -2.80 -9.83 17.21
CA ASP A 125 -3.95 -8.96 16.98
C ASP A 125 -5.11 -9.65 16.22
N ARG A 126 -4.97 -10.95 15.97
CA ARG A 126 -5.98 -11.76 15.28
C ARG A 126 -6.90 -12.46 16.25
N ALA A 127 -8.13 -12.69 15.82
CA ALA A 127 -9.07 -13.53 16.57
C ALA A 127 -8.52 -14.96 16.76
N ARG A 128 -7.84 -15.48 15.73
CA ARG A 128 -7.11 -16.77 15.79
C ARG A 128 -5.62 -16.54 15.61
N ARG A 129 -4.86 -16.80 16.67
CA ARG A 129 -3.41 -16.60 16.69
C ARG A 129 -2.63 -17.67 15.91
N ARG A 130 -3.20 -18.87 15.71
CA ARG A 130 -2.56 -20.02 15.05
C ARG A 130 -3.37 -20.49 13.86
N GLY A 131 -2.72 -21.16 12.92
CA GLY A 131 -3.32 -21.70 11.71
C GLY A 131 -3.39 -20.70 10.56
N ALA A 132 -4.14 -21.05 9.50
CA ALA A 132 -4.33 -20.19 8.33
C ALA A 132 -5.08 -18.92 8.71
N VAL A 133 -4.54 -17.76 8.30
CA VAL A 133 -5.19 -16.45 8.55
C VAL A 133 -6.53 -16.41 7.82
N GLN A 134 -7.60 -16.19 8.55
CA GLN A 134 -8.92 -16.01 7.95
C GLN A 134 -8.97 -14.69 7.16
N ARG A 135 -9.86 -14.62 6.17
CA ARG A 135 -10.01 -13.42 5.34
C ARG A 135 -10.31 -12.17 6.19
N ASP A 136 -11.17 -12.35 7.19
CA ASP A 136 -11.57 -11.26 8.07
C ASP A 136 -10.47 -10.82 9.03
N ASP A 137 -9.47 -11.68 9.27
CA ASP A 137 -8.30 -11.38 10.11
C ASP A 137 -7.10 -10.80 9.33
N ALA A 138 -7.21 -10.68 8.00
CA ALA A 138 -6.07 -10.30 7.17
C ALA A 138 -5.64 -8.84 7.32
N HIS A 139 -6.56 -7.93 7.67
CA HIS A 139 -6.32 -6.48 7.66
C HIS A 139 -6.76 -5.83 8.96
N TYR A 140 -6.11 -4.68 9.31
CA TYR A 140 -6.51 -3.84 10.44
C TYR A 140 -7.68 -2.92 10.10
N VAL A 141 -7.61 -2.21 8.97
CA VAL A 141 -8.59 -1.19 8.58
C VAL A 141 -9.15 -1.40 7.16
N TYR A 142 -8.39 -2.00 6.25
CA TYR A 142 -8.79 -2.13 4.86
C TYR A 142 -10.09 -2.94 4.71
N ARG A 143 -11.12 -2.33 4.09
CA ARG A 143 -12.49 -2.86 3.93
C ARG A 143 -13.17 -3.25 5.24
N ARG A 144 -12.86 -2.52 6.31
CA ARG A 144 -13.47 -2.75 7.62
C ARG A 144 -14.28 -1.56 8.13
N THR A 145 -14.79 -0.72 7.24
CA THR A 145 -15.67 0.42 7.56
C THR A 145 -16.81 -0.02 8.46
N GLY A 146 -17.08 0.75 9.52
CA GLY A 146 -18.14 0.46 10.50
C GLY A 146 -17.80 -0.63 11.52
N LEU A 147 -16.72 -1.41 11.30
CA LEU A 147 -16.29 -2.43 12.25
C LEU A 147 -15.37 -1.83 13.32
N PRO A 148 -15.33 -2.43 14.53
CA PRO A 148 -14.42 -1.98 15.58
C PRO A 148 -12.95 -2.17 15.17
N CYS A 149 -12.13 -1.16 15.46
CA CYS A 149 -10.68 -1.24 15.34
C CYS A 149 -10.14 -2.38 16.23
N ARG A 150 -9.22 -3.18 15.69
CA ARG A 150 -8.64 -4.32 16.42
C ARG A 150 -7.81 -3.92 17.63
N ILE A 151 -7.34 -2.67 17.69
CA ILE A 151 -6.46 -2.18 18.75
C ILE A 151 -7.23 -1.39 19.80
N CYS A 152 -8.06 -0.40 19.38
CA CYS A 152 -8.71 0.52 20.32
C CYS A 152 -10.24 0.37 20.38
N GLY A 153 -10.85 -0.49 19.57
CA GLY A 153 -12.30 -0.69 19.51
C GLY A 153 -13.11 0.39 18.81
N SER A 154 -12.52 1.55 18.50
CA SER A 154 -13.22 2.63 17.80
C SER A 154 -13.60 2.23 16.38
N GLU A 155 -14.66 2.80 15.84
CA GLU A 155 -15.14 2.50 14.49
C GLU A 155 -14.11 2.89 13.42
N VAL A 156 -13.82 1.96 12.51
CA VAL A 156 -13.00 2.21 11.31
C VAL A 156 -13.79 3.07 10.32
N ARG A 157 -13.22 4.19 9.90
CA ARG A 157 -13.82 5.15 8.97
C ARG A 157 -13.35 4.93 7.54
N THR A 158 -14.13 5.47 6.61
CA THR A 158 -13.78 5.51 5.18
C THR A 158 -14.09 6.87 4.59
N GLU A 159 -13.25 7.28 3.64
CA GLU A 159 -13.39 8.53 2.88
C GLU A 159 -12.79 8.34 1.47
N LEU A 160 -13.25 9.10 0.49
CA LEU A 160 -12.68 9.08 -0.85
C LEU A 160 -11.38 9.90 -0.89
N MET A 161 -10.26 9.26 -1.25
CA MET A 161 -8.98 9.91 -1.44
C MET A 161 -8.30 9.39 -2.70
N VAL A 162 -7.96 10.28 -3.65
CA VAL A 162 -7.32 9.94 -4.95
C VAL A 162 -8.12 8.86 -5.70
N GLY A 163 -9.45 9.06 -5.80
CA GLY A 163 -10.35 8.16 -6.53
C GLY A 163 -10.53 6.77 -5.92
N ARG A 164 -10.08 6.54 -4.68
CA ARG A 164 -10.20 5.24 -3.99
C ARG A 164 -10.62 5.43 -2.53
N ASN A 165 -11.41 4.49 -2.02
CA ASN A 165 -11.79 4.50 -0.61
C ASN A 165 -10.54 4.34 0.26
N LEU A 166 -10.26 5.34 1.07
CA LEU A 166 -9.31 5.29 2.16
C LEU A 166 -10.00 4.67 3.38
N TYR A 167 -9.26 3.91 4.18
CA TYR A 167 -9.73 3.31 5.42
C TYR A 167 -8.75 3.65 6.54
N TRP A 168 -9.27 4.10 7.70
CA TRP A 168 -8.41 4.44 8.85
C TRP A 168 -9.16 4.35 10.17
N CYS A 169 -8.42 4.27 11.28
CA CYS A 169 -8.96 4.42 12.62
C CYS A 169 -8.70 5.84 13.12
N PRO A 170 -9.72 6.64 13.44
CA PRO A 170 -9.53 8.04 13.86
C PRO A 170 -8.81 8.19 15.20
N VAL A 171 -8.80 7.16 16.04
CA VAL A 171 -8.14 7.18 17.34
C VAL A 171 -6.67 6.73 17.23
N CYS A 172 -6.42 5.58 16.59
CA CYS A 172 -5.04 5.08 16.43
C CYS A 172 -4.20 5.93 15.46
N GLN A 173 -4.84 6.68 14.56
CA GLN A 173 -4.21 7.49 13.53
C GLN A 173 -4.63 8.97 13.66
N ALA A 174 -4.64 9.49 14.87
CA ALA A 174 -4.90 10.90 15.12
C ALA A 174 -3.86 11.80 14.43
N LEU A 175 -4.26 13.05 14.09
CA LEU A 175 -3.38 14.06 13.50
C LEU A 175 -2.35 14.56 14.51
#